data_dde1bc4060ae55ccb6f88ee482018264
#
_entry.id   dde1bc4060ae55ccb6f88ee482018264
#
_cell.length_a   1.000
_cell.length_b   1.000
_cell.length_c   1.000
_cell.angle_alpha   90.00
_cell.angle_beta   90.00
_cell.angle_gamma   90.00
#
_symmetry.space_group_name_H-M   'P 1'
#
loop_
_entity.id
_entity.type
_entity.pdbx_description
1 polymer ?
#
loop_
_entity_poly.entity_id
_entity_poly.type
_entity_poly.pdbx_seq_one_letter_code
_entity_poly.pdbx_strand_id
1 'polypeptide(L)'
;MKAALSALAVAAVLAASFAHAQPEPHTGDELSINAAGATFPFPLIDLWRVEYNSLYESVNLNYQSIGSGGGIKQHIEGTVSFAASDKPMSGSESERAPGTLHIPEAIGGIVIAYNLPEIHRSGVQLTGSMIADIFLGKITRWDDPAIASANPGLELPAEDIITVHRSDGSGTTFVFTDYMVHVSPEFDEMVGRGKSVPWPSGVGAAGNEGVAGVVKTTPYSIGYIELAYAFQAGITYADVQNADGTTFITPTLETLAAASEHAAEVGLPAAHEAWDGVSIVNAPGSDSYPIASLTYLLVYEDLEKSTDSIEEARAVVHLVHWMITEGQQYSSSLLYVPLHAHVADIGKAGLKRVSYEGELIWEEKYQIPQWIKDNALWWAEGKITDEDYISGLQYLISQGILKV
;
A
#
# COMPACT_ATOMS: atom_id res chain seq x y z
N MET A 1 -29.56 22.36 38.02
CA MET A 1 -29.96 21.36 37.03
C MET A 1 -30.09 21.89 35.60
N LYS A 2 -30.52 23.12 35.35
CA LYS A 2 -30.61 23.68 33.97
C LYS A 2 -29.25 24.00 33.34
N ALA A 3 -28.23 24.38 34.09
CA ALA A 3 -26.88 24.67 33.59
C ALA A 3 -26.09 23.41 33.16
N ALA A 4 -26.34 22.26 33.83
CA ALA A 4 -25.68 21.00 33.46
C ALA A 4 -26.23 20.36 32.16
N LEU A 5 -27.50 20.58 31.87
CA LEU A 5 -28.11 20.12 30.58
C LEU A 5 -27.65 20.95 29.41
N SER A 6 -27.36 22.24 29.59
CA SER A 6 -26.82 23.10 28.54
C SER A 6 -25.37 22.73 28.16
N ALA A 7 -24.54 22.34 29.15
CA ALA A 7 -23.17 21.91 28.93
C ALA A 7 -23.07 20.55 28.18
N LEU A 8 -24.00 19.61 28.46
CA LEU A 8 -24.05 18.33 27.75
C LEU A 8 -24.55 18.47 26.30
N ALA A 9 -25.49 19.37 26.04
CA ALA A 9 -25.99 19.62 24.69
C ALA A 9 -24.92 20.29 23.79
N VAL A 10 -24.10 21.18 24.38
CA VAL A 10 -22.96 21.81 23.68
C VAL A 10 -21.84 20.80 23.39
N ALA A 11 -21.57 19.85 24.31
CA ALA A 11 -20.55 18.81 24.10
C ALA A 11 -20.95 17.79 22.99
N ALA A 12 -22.26 17.48 22.85
CA ALA A 12 -22.74 16.55 21.82
C ALA A 12 -22.75 17.17 20.41
N VAL A 13 -22.89 18.49 20.28
CA VAL A 13 -22.80 19.20 18.99
C VAL A 13 -21.34 19.43 18.58
N LEU A 14 -20.39 19.45 19.54
CA LEU A 14 -18.96 19.65 19.28
C LEU A 14 -18.26 18.44 18.66
N ALA A 15 -18.81 17.24 18.79
CA ALA A 15 -18.23 16.02 18.19
C ALA A 15 -18.47 15.91 16.67
N ALA A 16 -19.32 16.74 16.09
CA ALA A 16 -19.77 16.60 14.69
C ALA A 16 -19.19 17.62 13.69
N SER A 17 -18.23 18.48 14.09
CA SER A 17 -17.83 19.61 13.23
C SER A 17 -16.35 19.81 13.02
N PHE A 18 -15.52 18.80 13.25
CA PHE A 18 -14.14 18.81 12.75
C PHE A 18 -14.01 17.95 11.49
N ALA A 19 -14.75 18.30 10.46
CA ALA A 19 -14.36 17.92 9.11
C ALA A 19 -13.03 18.66 8.85
N HIS A 20 -11.90 17.95 8.94
CA HIS A 20 -10.66 18.43 8.37
C HIS A 20 -10.96 18.78 6.91
N ALA A 21 -10.57 19.97 6.46
CA ALA A 21 -10.80 20.33 5.05
C ALA A 21 -10.14 19.26 4.19
N GLN A 22 -10.94 18.53 3.44
CA GLN A 22 -10.46 17.57 2.45
C GLN A 22 -10.11 18.33 1.16
N PRO A 23 -9.24 17.80 0.30
CA PRO A 23 -9.06 18.34 -1.04
C PRO A 23 -10.42 18.39 -1.75
N GLU A 24 -10.68 19.44 -2.52
CA GLU A 24 -11.95 19.56 -3.23
C GLU A 24 -11.94 18.69 -4.49
N PRO A 25 -13.01 17.93 -4.79
CA PRO A 25 -13.10 17.12 -5.99
C PRO A 25 -13.18 18.02 -7.24
N HIS A 26 -12.66 17.52 -8.35
CA HIS A 26 -12.82 18.18 -9.64
C HIS A 26 -14.28 18.10 -10.12
N THR A 27 -14.86 19.24 -10.52
CA THR A 27 -16.25 19.36 -10.99
C THR A 27 -16.38 20.04 -12.36
N GLY A 28 -15.23 20.21 -13.05
CA GLY A 28 -15.15 20.86 -14.36
C GLY A 28 -15.43 19.89 -15.54
N ASP A 29 -14.86 20.23 -16.68
CA ASP A 29 -14.87 19.36 -17.87
C ASP A 29 -14.17 18.02 -17.61
N GLU A 30 -14.40 17.03 -18.49
CA GLU A 30 -13.73 15.73 -18.38
C GLU A 30 -12.21 15.86 -18.32
N LEU A 31 -11.62 15.18 -17.34
CA LEU A 31 -10.21 15.20 -17.06
C LEU A 31 -9.66 13.75 -16.97
N SER A 32 -8.53 13.51 -17.60
CA SER A 32 -7.85 12.21 -17.53
C SER A 32 -6.57 12.33 -16.73
N ILE A 33 -6.44 11.50 -15.70
CA ILE A 33 -5.21 11.32 -14.92
C ILE A 33 -4.49 10.09 -15.47
N ASN A 34 -3.25 10.26 -15.92
CA ASN A 34 -2.41 9.16 -16.40
C ASN A 34 -1.47 8.70 -15.30
N ALA A 35 -1.52 7.43 -14.96
CA ALA A 35 -0.67 6.82 -13.97
C ALA A 35 -0.13 5.47 -14.45
N ALA A 36 0.99 5.02 -13.88
CA ALA A 36 1.56 3.75 -14.25
C ALA A 36 2.39 3.15 -13.11
N GLY A 37 2.61 1.84 -13.15
CA GLY A 37 3.55 1.24 -12.21
C GLY A 37 3.23 -0.17 -11.81
N ALA A 38 3.35 -0.43 -10.52
CA ALA A 38 3.29 -1.76 -9.92
C ALA A 38 2.06 -2.55 -10.35
N THR A 39 2.28 -3.84 -10.63
CA THR A 39 1.19 -4.78 -10.87
C THR A 39 0.62 -5.34 -9.57
N PHE A 40 1.36 -5.24 -8.47
CA PHE A 40 0.94 -5.71 -7.15
C PHE A 40 -0.37 -5.04 -6.70
N PRO A 41 -0.53 -3.69 -6.64
CA PRO A 41 -1.77 -3.04 -6.25
C PRO A 41 -2.80 -2.92 -7.39
N PHE A 42 -2.48 -3.37 -8.62
CA PHE A 42 -3.34 -3.12 -9.78
C PHE A 42 -4.79 -3.61 -9.60
N PRO A 43 -5.09 -4.79 -9.04
CA PRO A 43 -6.48 -5.19 -8.79
C PRO A 43 -7.26 -4.18 -7.94
N LEU A 44 -6.61 -3.58 -6.95
CA LEU A 44 -7.21 -2.57 -6.07
C LEU A 44 -7.31 -1.21 -6.76
N ILE A 45 -6.27 -0.78 -7.48
CA ILE A 45 -6.27 0.47 -8.25
C ILE A 45 -7.37 0.42 -9.34
N ASP A 46 -7.56 -0.72 -9.99
CA ASP A 46 -8.62 -0.86 -11.01
C ASP A 46 -10.02 -0.79 -10.38
N LEU A 47 -10.23 -1.39 -9.20
CA LEU A 47 -11.47 -1.23 -8.45
C LEU A 47 -11.67 0.22 -8.01
N TRP A 48 -10.65 0.86 -7.45
CA TRP A 48 -10.70 2.28 -7.09
C TRP A 48 -11.01 3.19 -8.28
N ARG A 49 -10.46 2.90 -9.46
CA ARG A 49 -10.76 3.62 -10.70
C ARG A 49 -12.24 3.60 -11.03
N VAL A 50 -12.88 2.43 -10.90
CA VAL A 50 -14.31 2.27 -11.18
C VAL A 50 -15.16 2.98 -10.14
N GLU A 51 -14.87 2.78 -8.86
CA GLU A 51 -15.62 3.35 -7.74
C GLU A 51 -15.47 4.88 -7.68
N TYR A 52 -14.24 5.38 -7.86
CA TYR A 52 -13.97 6.82 -7.90
C TYR A 52 -14.68 7.51 -9.06
N ASN A 53 -14.60 6.94 -10.27
CA ASN A 53 -15.31 7.51 -11.43
C ASN A 53 -16.84 7.50 -11.25
N SER A 54 -17.40 6.51 -10.54
CA SER A 54 -18.83 6.50 -10.22
C SER A 54 -19.26 7.64 -9.28
N LEU A 55 -18.35 8.13 -8.43
CA LEU A 55 -18.58 9.25 -7.51
C LEU A 55 -18.24 10.60 -8.14
N TYR A 56 -17.24 10.64 -9.01
CA TYR A 56 -16.66 11.85 -9.62
C TYR A 56 -16.54 11.64 -11.13
N GLU A 57 -17.68 11.67 -11.82
CA GLU A 57 -17.83 11.29 -13.24
C GLU A 57 -16.92 12.08 -14.20
N SER A 58 -16.49 13.28 -13.81
CA SER A 58 -15.61 14.14 -14.62
C SER A 58 -14.12 13.74 -14.56
N VAL A 59 -13.74 12.74 -13.74
CA VAL A 59 -12.33 12.33 -13.60
C VAL A 59 -12.14 10.87 -14.00
N ASN A 60 -11.31 10.65 -15.02
CA ASN A 60 -10.95 9.32 -15.50
C ASN A 60 -9.51 8.98 -15.12
N LEU A 61 -9.30 7.93 -14.34
CA LEU A 61 -7.97 7.37 -14.09
C LEU A 61 -7.61 6.37 -15.18
N ASN A 62 -6.50 6.61 -15.87
CA ASN A 62 -5.87 5.69 -16.82
C ASN A 62 -4.59 5.13 -16.19
N TYR A 63 -4.67 3.93 -15.62
CA TYR A 63 -3.53 3.27 -14.97
C TYR A 63 -2.94 2.18 -15.86
N GLN A 64 -1.62 2.25 -16.08
CA GLN A 64 -0.87 1.25 -16.86
C GLN A 64 -0.10 0.32 -15.90
N SER A 65 -0.51 -0.93 -15.82
CA SER A 65 0.13 -1.97 -15.00
C SER A 65 1.37 -2.51 -15.72
N ILE A 66 2.54 -1.90 -15.46
CA ILE A 66 3.81 -2.16 -16.18
C ILE A 66 4.97 -2.54 -15.26
N GLY A 67 4.68 -2.82 -13.99
CA GLY A 67 5.65 -3.12 -12.94
C GLY A 67 6.29 -1.87 -12.32
N SER A 68 6.75 -2.01 -11.07
CA SER A 68 7.34 -0.90 -10.29
C SER A 68 8.52 -0.23 -11.01
N GLY A 69 9.35 -1.02 -11.72
CA GLY A 69 10.47 -0.48 -12.47
C GLY A 69 10.04 0.46 -13.61
N GLY A 70 8.96 0.10 -14.31
CA GLY A 70 8.34 0.94 -15.35
C GLY A 70 7.73 2.20 -14.74
N GLY A 71 6.99 2.05 -13.63
CA GLY A 71 6.38 3.18 -12.91
C GLY A 71 7.41 4.19 -12.40
N ILE A 72 8.44 3.73 -11.67
CA ILE A 72 9.53 4.60 -11.20
C ILE A 72 10.21 5.32 -12.38
N LYS A 73 10.43 4.63 -13.51
CA LYS A 73 11.03 5.24 -14.69
C LYS A 73 10.17 6.37 -15.23
N GLN A 74 8.86 6.11 -15.46
CA GLN A 74 7.94 7.13 -15.97
C GLN A 74 7.76 8.29 -14.99
N HIS A 75 7.76 8.01 -13.67
CA HIS A 75 7.74 9.05 -12.64
C HIS A 75 8.98 9.97 -12.75
N ILE A 76 10.18 9.38 -12.83
CA ILE A 76 11.44 10.16 -13.01
C ILE A 76 11.40 11.00 -14.29
N GLU A 77 10.79 10.48 -15.37
CA GLU A 77 10.65 11.16 -16.65
C GLU A 77 9.51 12.21 -16.66
N GLY A 78 8.68 12.28 -15.60
CA GLY A 78 7.54 13.19 -15.50
C GLY A 78 6.44 12.91 -16.52
N THR A 79 6.31 11.66 -16.98
CA THR A 79 5.35 11.29 -18.05
C THR A 79 4.03 10.73 -17.53
N VAL A 80 3.88 10.62 -16.21
CA VAL A 80 2.66 10.23 -15.52
C VAL A 80 2.40 11.14 -14.34
N SER A 81 1.16 11.43 -14.05
CA SER A 81 0.74 12.32 -12.96
C SER A 81 1.13 11.77 -11.58
N PHE A 82 1.13 10.44 -11.44
CA PHE A 82 1.71 9.70 -10.32
C PHE A 82 2.10 8.28 -10.76
N ALA A 83 2.95 7.62 -9.96
CA ALA A 83 3.26 6.21 -10.21
C ALA A 83 2.94 5.35 -8.98
N ALA A 84 2.86 4.00 -9.18
CA ALA A 84 2.79 3.05 -8.08
C ALA A 84 4.01 2.13 -8.06
N SER A 85 4.45 1.75 -6.83
CA SER A 85 5.61 0.87 -6.64
C SER A 85 5.52 0.13 -5.31
N ASP A 86 5.82 -1.17 -5.34
CA ASP A 86 5.97 -2.00 -4.11
C ASP A 86 7.38 -1.89 -3.53
N LYS A 87 8.29 -1.27 -4.28
CA LYS A 87 9.65 -0.95 -3.84
C LYS A 87 9.77 0.56 -3.65
N PRO A 88 10.19 1.04 -2.47
CA PRO A 88 10.57 2.42 -2.31
C PRO A 88 11.67 2.82 -3.30
N MET A 89 11.70 4.08 -3.72
CA MET A 89 12.79 4.57 -4.57
C MET A 89 14.13 4.46 -3.83
N SER A 90 15.15 3.97 -4.53
CA SER A 90 16.53 3.99 -4.02
C SER A 90 17.06 5.41 -3.98
N GLY A 91 18.14 5.65 -3.21
CA GLY A 91 18.80 6.95 -3.16
C GLY A 91 19.11 7.52 -4.55
N SER A 92 19.65 6.70 -5.47
CA SER A 92 19.94 7.11 -6.85
C SER A 92 18.70 7.40 -7.70
N GLU A 93 17.58 6.76 -7.44
CA GLU A 93 16.30 7.05 -8.09
C GLU A 93 15.71 8.37 -7.54
N SER A 94 15.78 8.58 -6.21
CA SER A 94 15.33 9.81 -5.54
C SER A 94 16.16 11.05 -5.95
N GLU A 95 17.47 10.90 -6.16
CA GLU A 95 18.32 11.98 -6.69
C GLU A 95 17.87 12.45 -8.09
N ARG A 96 17.30 11.55 -8.90
CA ARG A 96 16.79 11.85 -10.25
C ARG A 96 15.38 12.40 -10.25
N ALA A 97 14.62 12.19 -9.17
CA ALA A 97 13.26 12.70 -8.97
C ALA A 97 13.12 13.38 -7.61
N PRO A 98 13.85 14.52 -7.41
CA PRO A 98 13.81 15.21 -6.13
C PRO A 98 12.41 15.77 -5.83
N GLY A 99 12.00 15.67 -4.57
CA GLY A 99 10.67 16.07 -4.11
C GLY A 99 9.60 15.00 -4.38
N THR A 100 9.99 13.73 -4.55
CA THR A 100 9.02 12.61 -4.59
C THR A 100 8.55 12.28 -3.19
N LEU A 101 7.24 12.21 -3.02
CA LEU A 101 6.55 11.68 -1.85
C LEU A 101 6.30 10.18 -2.04
N HIS A 102 6.59 9.39 -1.00
CA HIS A 102 6.14 8.00 -0.90
C HIS A 102 4.88 7.97 -0.05
N ILE A 103 3.74 7.75 -0.68
CA ILE A 103 2.43 7.70 -0.02
C ILE A 103 2.01 6.24 0.07
N PRO A 104 2.01 5.62 1.26
CA PRO A 104 1.49 4.27 1.41
C PRO A 104 0.05 4.19 0.92
N GLU A 105 -0.28 3.19 0.11
CA GLU A 105 -1.62 3.04 -0.46
C GLU A 105 -2.36 1.81 0.03
N ALA A 106 -1.64 0.69 0.26
CA ALA A 106 -2.22 -0.56 0.78
C ALA A 106 -1.12 -1.47 1.33
N ILE A 107 -1.54 -2.54 2.01
CA ILE A 107 -0.68 -3.64 2.42
C ILE A 107 -1.23 -4.91 1.80
N GLY A 108 -0.35 -5.68 1.18
CA GLY A 108 -0.69 -6.96 0.57
C GLY A 108 0.31 -8.06 0.90
N GLY A 109 0.05 -9.27 0.43
CA GLY A 109 0.90 -10.43 0.63
C GLY A 109 1.37 -11.04 -0.68
N ILE A 110 2.61 -11.50 -0.70
CA ILE A 110 3.11 -12.33 -1.79
C ILE A 110 2.94 -13.80 -1.40
N VAL A 111 2.22 -14.53 -2.22
CA VAL A 111 2.00 -15.97 -2.04
C VAL A 111 2.92 -16.79 -2.92
N ILE A 112 3.30 -17.95 -2.42
CA ILE A 112 4.02 -18.97 -3.18
C ILE A 112 2.96 -19.83 -3.88
N ALA A 113 2.61 -19.40 -5.09
CA ALA A 113 1.60 -20.05 -5.92
C ALA A 113 2.16 -21.32 -6.57
N TYR A 114 1.36 -22.36 -6.66
CA TYR A 114 1.78 -23.60 -7.30
C TYR A 114 0.64 -24.26 -8.10
N ASN A 115 1.00 -25.18 -8.98
CA ASN A 115 0.07 -25.99 -9.75
C ASN A 115 0.42 -27.47 -9.61
N LEU A 116 -0.23 -28.14 -8.65
CA LEU A 116 -0.10 -29.59 -8.46
C LEU A 116 -1.44 -30.24 -8.81
N PRO A 117 -1.55 -30.90 -9.99
CA PRO A 117 -2.82 -31.47 -10.46
C PRO A 117 -3.45 -32.48 -9.51
N GLU A 118 -2.66 -33.14 -8.66
CA GLU A 118 -3.10 -34.13 -7.68
C GLU A 118 -3.57 -33.48 -6.38
N ILE A 119 -3.20 -32.22 -6.14
CA ILE A 119 -3.45 -31.47 -4.88
C ILE A 119 -4.29 -30.23 -5.21
N HIS A 120 -5.61 -30.42 -5.20
CA HIS A 120 -6.58 -29.36 -5.58
C HIS A 120 -6.92 -28.39 -4.46
N ARG A 121 -5.99 -28.15 -3.52
CA ARG A 121 -6.18 -27.24 -2.38
C ARG A 121 -4.89 -26.49 -2.07
N SER A 122 -5.02 -25.31 -1.51
CA SER A 122 -3.89 -24.56 -0.90
C SER A 122 -3.41 -25.25 0.38
N GLY A 123 -2.24 -24.87 0.87
CA GLY A 123 -1.71 -25.30 2.16
C GLY A 123 -0.59 -26.34 2.09
N VAL A 124 0.10 -26.48 0.95
CA VAL A 124 1.44 -27.10 0.95
C VAL A 124 2.34 -26.27 1.84
N GLN A 125 2.96 -26.90 2.84
CA GLN A 125 3.80 -26.22 3.81
C GLN A 125 5.24 -26.08 3.30
N LEU A 126 5.74 -24.85 3.25
CA LEU A 126 7.10 -24.53 2.81
C LEU A 126 7.79 -23.61 3.84
N THR A 127 9.01 -23.97 4.23
CA THR A 127 9.87 -23.05 4.99
C THR A 127 10.51 -22.03 4.06
N GLY A 128 10.96 -20.89 4.59
CA GLY A 128 11.69 -19.89 3.80
C GLY A 128 12.96 -20.47 3.13
N SER A 129 13.69 -21.34 3.83
CA SER A 129 14.87 -22.01 3.27
C SER A 129 14.53 -22.97 2.12
N MET A 130 13.41 -23.72 2.22
CA MET A 130 12.96 -24.57 1.10
C MET A 130 12.62 -23.73 -0.13
N ILE A 131 11.92 -22.62 0.06
CA ILE A 131 11.57 -21.70 -1.04
C ILE A 131 12.85 -21.18 -1.69
N ALA A 132 13.83 -20.75 -0.88
CA ALA A 132 15.11 -20.29 -1.40
C ALA A 132 15.84 -21.41 -2.19
N ASP A 133 15.89 -22.62 -1.67
CA ASP A 133 16.55 -23.77 -2.31
C ASP A 133 15.83 -24.19 -3.62
N ILE A 134 14.52 -24.05 -3.70
CA ILE A 134 13.75 -24.26 -4.95
C ILE A 134 14.16 -23.21 -5.99
N PHE A 135 14.19 -21.93 -5.66
CA PHE A 135 14.54 -20.88 -6.62
C PHE A 135 16.06 -20.83 -6.93
N LEU A 136 16.89 -21.40 -6.07
CA LEU A 136 18.31 -21.66 -6.37
C LEU A 136 18.55 -22.91 -7.23
N GLY A 137 17.50 -23.72 -7.49
CA GLY A 137 17.61 -24.97 -8.26
C GLY A 137 18.28 -26.12 -7.50
N LYS A 138 18.30 -26.09 -6.16
CA LYS A 138 18.81 -27.18 -5.31
C LYS A 138 17.74 -28.22 -5.03
N ILE A 139 16.52 -27.76 -4.68
CA ILE A 139 15.33 -28.59 -4.62
C ILE A 139 14.66 -28.49 -6.00
N THR A 140 14.70 -29.60 -6.72
CA THR A 140 14.22 -29.66 -8.11
C THR A 140 13.01 -30.55 -8.31
N ARG A 141 12.55 -31.24 -7.25
CA ARG A 141 11.42 -32.18 -7.33
C ARG A 141 10.43 -31.93 -6.21
N TRP A 142 9.17 -32.15 -6.49
CA TRP A 142 8.09 -32.01 -5.51
C TRP A 142 8.15 -33.05 -4.39
N ASP A 143 8.60 -34.29 -4.67
CA ASP A 143 8.79 -35.35 -3.70
C ASP A 143 10.12 -35.29 -2.93
N ASP A 144 10.84 -34.15 -2.98
CA ASP A 144 12.05 -33.94 -2.23
C ASP A 144 11.82 -34.21 -0.72
N PRO A 145 12.75 -34.94 -0.04
CA PRO A 145 12.60 -35.26 1.36
C PRO A 145 12.39 -34.05 2.28
N ALA A 146 12.93 -32.87 1.93
CA ALA A 146 12.73 -31.64 2.70
C ALA A 146 11.25 -31.22 2.63
N ILE A 147 10.67 -31.17 1.42
CA ILE A 147 9.25 -30.82 1.24
C ILE A 147 8.36 -31.88 1.89
N ALA A 148 8.65 -33.16 1.67
CA ALA A 148 7.87 -34.27 2.22
C ALA A 148 7.84 -34.27 3.76
N SER A 149 8.96 -33.93 4.41
CA SER A 149 9.04 -33.86 5.87
C SER A 149 8.16 -32.76 6.50
N ALA A 150 8.00 -31.65 5.79
CA ALA A 150 7.12 -30.56 6.22
C ALA A 150 5.64 -30.85 5.96
N ASN A 151 5.33 -31.84 5.10
CA ASN A 151 3.99 -32.17 4.65
C ASN A 151 3.61 -33.64 4.99
N PRO A 152 3.61 -34.03 6.26
CA PRO A 152 3.32 -35.41 6.64
C PRO A 152 1.92 -35.84 6.22
N GLY A 153 1.82 -36.93 5.48
CA GLY A 153 0.52 -37.46 5.00
C GLY A 153 0.02 -36.84 3.69
N LEU A 154 0.78 -35.94 3.07
CA LEU A 154 0.51 -35.45 1.73
C LEU A 154 1.31 -36.29 0.71
N GLU A 155 0.62 -36.88 -0.27
CA GLU A 155 1.27 -37.59 -1.38
C GLU A 155 1.77 -36.59 -2.42
N LEU A 156 3.04 -36.22 -2.32
CA LEU A 156 3.68 -35.30 -3.26
C LEU A 156 4.05 -36.05 -4.55
N PRO A 157 3.83 -35.45 -5.75
CA PRO A 157 4.14 -36.09 -7.00
C PRO A 157 5.66 -36.21 -7.23
N ALA A 158 6.07 -37.31 -7.84
CA ALA A 158 7.47 -37.54 -8.23
C ALA A 158 7.83 -36.82 -9.55
N GLU A 159 7.59 -35.49 -9.57
CA GLU A 159 7.71 -34.62 -10.75
C GLU A 159 8.70 -33.49 -10.49
N ASP A 160 9.31 -32.99 -11.57
CA ASP A 160 10.23 -31.86 -11.50
C ASP A 160 9.50 -30.55 -11.26
N ILE A 161 10.11 -29.67 -10.45
CA ILE A 161 9.60 -28.33 -10.15
C ILE A 161 9.98 -27.37 -11.29
N ILE A 162 8.99 -26.67 -11.83
CA ILE A 162 9.20 -25.58 -12.81
C ILE A 162 9.03 -24.25 -12.09
N THR A 163 10.13 -23.54 -11.83
CA THR A 163 10.07 -22.21 -11.21
C THR A 163 9.61 -21.16 -12.22
N VAL A 164 8.74 -20.24 -11.76
CA VAL A 164 8.24 -19.11 -12.54
C VAL A 164 8.56 -17.81 -11.82
N HIS A 165 9.20 -16.88 -12.50
CA HIS A 165 9.63 -15.61 -11.95
C HIS A 165 9.28 -14.43 -12.84
N ARG A 166 9.42 -13.22 -12.33
CA ARG A 166 9.19 -11.99 -13.10
C ARG A 166 10.31 -11.74 -14.11
N SER A 167 9.93 -11.31 -15.31
CA SER A 167 10.87 -10.91 -16.38
C SER A 167 11.00 -9.39 -16.54
N ASP A 168 10.14 -8.61 -15.88
CA ASP A 168 10.14 -7.15 -15.86
C ASP A 168 10.77 -6.59 -14.58
N GLY A 169 10.94 -5.27 -14.49
CA GLY A 169 11.38 -4.58 -13.29
C GLY A 169 10.26 -4.56 -12.24
N SER A 170 10.27 -5.47 -11.29
CA SER A 170 9.16 -5.82 -10.41
C SER A 170 9.39 -5.47 -8.95
N GLY A 171 8.45 -4.72 -8.35
CA GLY A 171 8.39 -4.53 -6.90
C GLY A 171 8.06 -5.84 -6.18
N THR A 172 7.18 -6.68 -6.73
CA THR A 172 6.91 -8.03 -6.21
C THR A 172 8.18 -8.88 -6.12
N THR A 173 9.04 -8.83 -7.17
CA THR A 173 10.36 -9.47 -7.11
C THR A 173 11.24 -8.86 -6.02
N PHE A 174 11.22 -7.54 -5.85
CA PHE A 174 11.99 -6.88 -4.79
C PHE A 174 11.57 -7.38 -3.41
N VAL A 175 10.28 -7.41 -3.11
CA VAL A 175 9.74 -7.89 -1.82
C VAL A 175 10.02 -9.38 -1.62
N PHE A 176 9.81 -10.20 -2.65
CA PHE A 176 10.12 -11.63 -2.58
C PHE A 176 11.60 -11.87 -2.30
N THR A 177 12.51 -11.21 -3.04
CA THR A 177 13.95 -11.35 -2.84
C THR A 177 14.42 -10.72 -1.53
N ASP A 178 13.75 -9.68 -1.02
CA ASP A 178 13.99 -9.15 0.32
C ASP A 178 13.71 -10.22 1.39
N TYR A 179 12.59 -10.94 1.28
CA TYR A 179 12.33 -12.08 2.17
C TYR A 179 13.37 -13.18 2.00
N MET A 180 13.75 -13.54 0.77
CA MET A 180 14.70 -14.61 0.50
C MET A 180 16.10 -14.36 1.12
N VAL A 181 16.60 -13.13 1.06
CA VAL A 181 17.88 -12.78 1.66
C VAL A 181 17.85 -12.83 3.20
N HIS A 182 16.70 -12.64 3.82
CA HIS A 182 16.53 -12.79 5.26
C HIS A 182 16.55 -14.25 5.72
N VAL A 183 16.09 -15.18 4.88
CA VAL A 183 15.96 -16.61 5.25
C VAL A 183 17.06 -17.51 4.68
N SER A 184 17.88 -17.01 3.75
CA SER A 184 18.94 -17.78 3.08
C SER A 184 20.14 -16.89 2.74
N PRO A 185 21.24 -17.00 3.51
CA PRO A 185 22.49 -16.31 3.19
C PRO A 185 23.05 -16.69 1.81
N GLU A 186 22.84 -17.92 1.37
CA GLU A 186 23.28 -18.35 0.05
C GLU A 186 22.48 -17.71 -1.08
N PHE A 187 21.17 -17.49 -0.86
CA PHE A 187 20.36 -16.73 -1.83
C PHE A 187 20.85 -15.28 -1.93
N ASP A 188 21.24 -14.67 -0.80
CA ASP A 188 21.81 -13.31 -0.79
C ASP A 188 23.12 -13.26 -1.60
N GLU A 189 24.01 -14.24 -1.44
CA GLU A 189 25.28 -14.31 -2.17
C GLU A 189 25.10 -14.57 -3.67
N MET A 190 24.18 -15.47 -4.06
CA MET A 190 24.04 -15.91 -5.44
C MET A 190 23.08 -15.06 -6.28
N VAL A 191 22.03 -14.54 -5.69
CA VAL A 191 20.94 -13.84 -6.37
C VAL A 191 20.81 -12.40 -5.87
N GLY A 192 20.81 -12.21 -4.54
CA GLY A 192 20.65 -10.92 -3.89
C GLY A 192 19.22 -10.36 -3.94
N ARG A 193 19.08 -9.14 -3.42
CA ARG A 193 17.81 -8.39 -3.38
C ARG A 193 17.71 -7.40 -4.53
N GLY A 194 16.59 -7.40 -5.26
CA GLY A 194 16.39 -6.42 -6.34
C GLY A 194 15.06 -6.53 -7.07
N LYS A 195 14.69 -5.49 -7.80
CA LYS A 195 13.53 -5.51 -8.71
C LYS A 195 13.78 -6.31 -10.00
N SER A 196 15.04 -6.64 -10.27
CA SER A 196 15.52 -7.52 -11.34
C SER A 196 16.79 -8.18 -10.85
N VAL A 197 16.82 -9.50 -10.83
CA VAL A 197 17.91 -10.30 -10.27
C VAL A 197 18.31 -11.40 -11.26
N PRO A 198 19.54 -11.95 -11.17
CA PRO A 198 20.02 -13.03 -12.03
C PRO A 198 19.45 -14.38 -11.57
N TRP A 199 18.24 -14.73 -12.00
CA TRP A 199 17.64 -16.02 -11.67
C TRP A 199 18.48 -17.16 -12.22
N PRO A 200 18.81 -18.20 -11.43
CA PRO A 200 19.59 -19.34 -11.89
C PRO A 200 18.88 -20.19 -12.94
N SER A 201 17.55 -20.27 -12.86
CA SER A 201 16.70 -21.06 -13.76
C SER A 201 15.26 -20.54 -13.70
N GLY A 202 14.39 -21.12 -14.51
CA GLY A 202 12.95 -20.88 -14.48
C GLY A 202 12.42 -20.20 -15.73
N VAL A 203 11.11 -19.95 -15.72
CA VAL A 203 10.36 -19.30 -16.79
C VAL A 203 10.05 -17.87 -16.37
N GLY A 204 10.49 -16.90 -17.17
CA GLY A 204 10.18 -15.49 -16.96
C GLY A 204 8.81 -15.11 -17.52
N ALA A 205 8.01 -14.37 -16.74
CA ALA A 205 6.72 -13.82 -17.15
C ALA A 205 6.58 -12.36 -16.68
N ALA A 206 5.94 -11.52 -17.50
CA ALA A 206 5.76 -10.11 -17.16
C ALA A 206 4.50 -9.90 -16.31
N GLY A 207 4.62 -9.08 -15.27
CA GLY A 207 3.51 -8.77 -14.35
C GLY A 207 3.13 -9.92 -13.39
N ASN A 208 2.34 -9.62 -12.37
CA ASN A 208 1.72 -10.65 -11.52
C ASN A 208 0.77 -11.52 -12.33
N GLU A 209 0.00 -10.92 -13.23
CA GLU A 209 -0.91 -11.59 -14.16
C GLU A 209 -0.19 -12.60 -15.07
N GLY A 210 1.00 -12.26 -15.57
CA GLY A 210 1.80 -13.16 -16.41
C GLY A 210 2.31 -14.37 -15.62
N VAL A 211 2.85 -14.17 -14.42
CA VAL A 211 3.28 -15.27 -13.53
C VAL A 211 2.09 -16.13 -13.15
N ALA A 212 0.97 -15.53 -12.74
CA ALA A 212 -0.27 -16.25 -12.42
C ALA A 212 -0.76 -17.11 -13.61
N GLY A 213 -0.74 -16.53 -14.82
CA GLY A 213 -1.12 -17.23 -16.04
C GLY A 213 -0.25 -18.46 -16.34
N VAL A 214 1.08 -18.32 -16.21
CA VAL A 214 2.02 -19.43 -16.41
C VAL A 214 1.82 -20.51 -15.35
N VAL A 215 1.75 -20.14 -14.06
CA VAL A 215 1.52 -21.12 -12.98
C VAL A 215 0.21 -21.86 -13.18
N LYS A 216 -0.87 -21.14 -13.50
CA LYS A 216 -2.19 -21.75 -13.70
C LYS A 216 -2.21 -22.79 -14.83
N THR A 217 -1.45 -22.57 -15.89
CA THR A 217 -1.47 -23.40 -17.11
C THR A 217 -0.35 -24.43 -17.20
N THR A 218 0.65 -24.34 -16.30
CA THR A 218 1.82 -25.24 -16.33
C THR A 218 1.78 -26.18 -15.11
N PRO A 219 1.47 -27.47 -15.29
CA PRO A 219 1.55 -28.45 -14.21
C PRO A 219 2.94 -28.47 -13.56
N TYR A 220 2.96 -28.72 -12.26
CA TYR A 220 4.16 -28.82 -11.42
C TYR A 220 5.00 -27.55 -11.32
N SER A 221 4.44 -26.40 -11.72
CA SER A 221 5.08 -25.11 -11.57
C SER A 221 4.88 -24.50 -10.17
N ILE A 222 5.81 -23.62 -9.80
CA ILE A 222 5.79 -22.80 -8.58
C ILE A 222 6.25 -21.38 -8.95
N GLY A 223 5.58 -20.37 -8.39
CA GLY A 223 5.93 -18.98 -8.61
C GLY A 223 5.53 -18.11 -7.43
N TYR A 224 5.86 -16.83 -7.49
CA TYR A 224 5.46 -15.84 -6.49
C TYR A 224 4.62 -14.76 -7.14
N ILE A 225 3.46 -14.48 -6.55
CA ILE A 225 2.49 -13.48 -7.03
C ILE A 225 1.82 -12.81 -5.82
N GLU A 226 1.22 -11.67 -6.06
CA GLU A 226 0.37 -11.03 -5.06
C GLU A 226 -0.93 -11.86 -4.83
N LEU A 227 -1.43 -11.89 -3.59
CA LEU A 227 -2.52 -12.76 -3.12
C LEU A 227 -3.83 -12.57 -3.90
N ALA A 228 -4.20 -11.33 -4.28
CA ALA A 228 -5.43 -11.07 -5.02
C ALA A 228 -5.45 -11.79 -6.38
N TYR A 229 -4.30 -11.90 -7.05
CA TYR A 229 -4.20 -12.65 -8.31
C TYR A 229 -4.42 -14.14 -8.11
N ALA A 230 -3.87 -14.73 -7.05
CA ALA A 230 -4.11 -16.14 -6.74
C ALA A 230 -5.59 -16.38 -6.43
N PHE A 231 -6.19 -15.50 -5.63
CA PHE A 231 -7.60 -15.57 -5.27
C PHE A 231 -8.51 -15.46 -6.49
N GLN A 232 -8.35 -14.42 -7.30
CA GLN A 232 -9.18 -14.18 -8.49
C GLN A 232 -9.04 -15.28 -9.55
N ALA A 233 -7.82 -15.80 -9.74
CA ALA A 233 -7.56 -16.84 -10.70
C ALA A 233 -7.87 -18.27 -10.18
N GLY A 234 -8.15 -18.44 -8.89
CA GLY A 234 -8.35 -19.74 -8.26
C GLY A 234 -7.10 -20.61 -8.27
N ILE A 235 -5.92 -19.99 -8.06
CA ILE A 235 -4.62 -20.68 -8.02
C ILE A 235 -4.33 -21.07 -6.58
N THR A 236 -3.85 -22.30 -6.38
CA THR A 236 -3.41 -22.79 -5.07
C THR A 236 -2.08 -22.17 -4.65
N TYR A 237 -1.91 -21.99 -3.34
CA TYR A 237 -0.70 -21.40 -2.76
C TYR A 237 -0.31 -22.08 -1.44
N ALA A 238 0.96 -21.95 -1.08
CA ALA A 238 1.55 -22.56 0.08
C ALA A 238 1.24 -21.79 1.38
N ASP A 239 1.25 -22.53 2.49
CA ASP A 239 1.45 -21.96 3.81
C ASP A 239 2.96 -21.79 4.04
N VAL A 240 3.37 -20.60 4.48
CA VAL A 240 4.79 -20.29 4.66
C VAL A 240 5.12 -20.21 6.14
N GLN A 241 6.26 -20.82 6.54
CA GLN A 241 6.69 -20.81 7.93
C GLN A 241 7.00 -19.39 8.40
N ASN A 242 6.47 -19.00 9.57
CA ASN A 242 6.68 -17.69 10.19
C ASN A 242 8.14 -17.45 10.59
N ALA A 243 8.47 -16.19 10.93
CA ALA A 243 9.82 -15.78 11.33
C ALA A 243 10.35 -16.57 12.54
N ASP A 244 9.48 -16.97 13.47
CA ASP A 244 9.85 -17.74 14.67
C ASP A 244 10.15 -19.21 14.37
N GLY A 245 9.89 -19.69 13.15
CA GLY A 245 10.12 -21.07 12.73
C GLY A 245 9.19 -22.09 13.40
N THR A 246 8.07 -21.66 13.96
CA THR A 246 7.20 -22.51 14.79
C THR A 246 5.90 -22.92 14.11
N THR A 247 5.38 -22.10 13.19
CA THR A 247 4.05 -22.26 12.59
C THR A 247 4.08 -21.97 11.10
N PHE A 248 3.33 -22.75 10.31
CA PHE A 248 3.06 -22.44 8.91
C PHE A 248 1.82 -21.56 8.83
N ILE A 249 1.95 -20.41 8.20
CA ILE A 249 0.92 -19.37 8.15
C ILE A 249 0.28 -19.33 6.78
N THR A 250 -1.04 -19.49 6.75
CA THR A 250 -1.85 -19.24 5.57
C THR A 250 -1.99 -17.72 5.35
N PRO A 251 -1.75 -17.20 4.15
CA PRO A 251 -1.96 -15.78 3.85
C PRO A 251 -3.47 -15.46 3.87
N THR A 252 -3.87 -14.68 4.86
CA THR A 252 -5.24 -14.15 5.03
C THR A 252 -5.17 -12.67 5.41
N LEU A 253 -6.30 -11.97 5.39
CA LEU A 253 -6.34 -10.58 5.86
C LEU A 253 -5.83 -10.45 7.30
N GLU A 254 -6.18 -11.39 8.17
CA GLU A 254 -5.77 -11.37 9.59
C GLU A 254 -4.27 -11.56 9.74
N THR A 255 -3.68 -12.52 9.00
CA THR A 255 -2.25 -12.82 9.11
C THR A 255 -1.37 -11.76 8.42
N LEU A 256 -1.89 -11.09 7.39
CA LEU A 256 -1.27 -9.92 6.78
C LEU A 256 -1.40 -8.68 7.67
N ALA A 257 -2.54 -8.50 8.34
CA ALA A 257 -2.73 -7.43 9.31
C ALA A 257 -1.75 -7.57 10.49
N ALA A 258 -1.58 -8.79 11.02
CA ALA A 258 -0.60 -9.07 12.07
C ALA A 258 0.84 -8.70 11.64
N ALA A 259 1.22 -9.02 10.40
CA ALA A 259 2.52 -8.61 9.86
C ALA A 259 2.64 -7.07 9.72
N SER A 260 1.53 -6.39 9.44
CA SER A 260 1.50 -4.93 9.28
C SER A 260 1.58 -4.15 10.60
N GLU A 261 1.17 -4.74 11.72
CA GLU A 261 1.31 -4.13 13.04
C GLU A 261 2.78 -3.87 13.38
N HIS A 262 3.67 -4.72 12.92
CA HIS A 262 5.11 -4.52 13.07
C HIS A 262 5.61 -3.26 12.35
N ALA A 263 5.05 -2.88 11.21
CA ALA A 263 5.39 -1.64 10.52
C ALA A 263 5.11 -0.40 11.40
N ALA A 264 4.05 -0.45 12.21
CA ALA A 264 3.72 0.61 13.15
C ALA A 264 4.71 0.71 14.31
N GLU A 265 5.29 -0.41 14.75
CA GLU A 265 6.27 -0.47 15.84
C GLU A 265 7.65 0.04 15.44
N VAL A 266 8.07 -0.22 14.20
CA VAL A 266 9.40 0.17 13.67
C VAL A 266 9.49 1.69 13.43
N GLY A 267 8.37 2.38 13.29
CA GLY A 267 8.30 3.80 12.99
C GLY A 267 8.55 4.07 11.49
N LEU A 268 7.49 4.44 10.77
CA LEU A 268 7.58 4.78 9.35
C LEU A 268 8.07 6.22 9.16
N PRO A 269 8.89 6.49 8.14
CA PRO A 269 9.34 7.85 7.83
C PRO A 269 8.17 8.72 7.32
N ALA A 270 8.33 10.04 7.35
CA ALA A 270 7.39 10.93 6.68
C ALA A 270 7.41 10.73 5.17
N ALA A 271 6.33 11.05 4.46
CA ALA A 271 6.20 10.77 3.03
C ALA A 271 7.34 11.37 2.16
N HIS A 272 7.96 12.46 2.60
CA HIS A 272 9.05 13.15 1.90
C HIS A 272 10.46 12.68 2.30
N GLU A 273 10.57 11.77 3.26
CA GLU A 273 11.84 11.21 3.71
C GLU A 273 12.23 9.95 2.92
N ALA A 274 13.40 9.40 3.22
CA ALA A 274 13.89 8.19 2.57
C ALA A 274 13.15 6.95 3.09
N TRP A 275 12.63 6.15 2.18
CA TRP A 275 11.89 4.91 2.46
C TRP A 275 12.65 3.63 2.08
N ASP A 276 13.82 3.74 1.48
CA ASP A 276 14.60 2.61 0.94
C ASP A 276 15.03 1.56 1.97
N GLY A 277 15.01 1.91 3.25
CA GLY A 277 15.24 1.00 4.38
C GLY A 277 13.96 0.39 4.97
N VAL A 278 12.76 0.77 4.51
CA VAL A 278 11.51 0.25 5.06
C VAL A 278 11.20 -1.14 4.49
N SER A 279 11.05 -2.11 5.37
CA SER A 279 10.60 -3.47 5.04
C SER A 279 9.77 -4.03 6.19
N ILE A 280 8.73 -4.79 5.86
CA ILE A 280 7.90 -5.54 6.81
C ILE A 280 7.93 -7.04 6.52
N VAL A 281 8.84 -7.49 5.65
CA VAL A 281 9.02 -8.92 5.41
C VAL A 281 9.59 -9.60 6.65
N ASN A 282 9.24 -10.85 6.83
CA ASN A 282 9.70 -11.68 7.95
C ASN A 282 9.41 -11.05 9.32
N ALA A 283 8.28 -10.32 9.42
CA ALA A 283 7.84 -9.70 10.67
C ALA A 283 7.69 -10.75 11.79
N PRO A 284 8.11 -10.43 13.02
CA PRO A 284 7.96 -11.33 14.15
C PRO A 284 6.47 -11.55 14.50
N GLY A 285 6.20 -12.64 15.21
CA GLY A 285 4.86 -12.97 15.70
C GLY A 285 4.37 -14.32 15.20
N SER A 286 3.62 -15.01 16.08
CA SER A 286 3.12 -16.37 15.81
C SER A 286 2.15 -16.43 14.63
N ASP A 287 1.47 -15.31 14.36
CA ASP A 287 0.38 -15.22 13.37
C ASP A 287 0.75 -14.31 12.18
N SER A 288 1.97 -13.76 12.15
CA SER A 288 2.43 -12.88 11.07
C SER A 288 2.76 -13.66 9.80
N TYR A 289 2.11 -13.33 8.68
CA TYR A 289 2.49 -13.87 7.38
C TYR A 289 3.82 -13.26 6.93
N PRO A 290 4.85 -14.07 6.57
CA PRO A 290 6.21 -13.57 6.45
C PRO A 290 6.49 -12.75 5.18
N ILE A 291 5.65 -12.83 4.14
CA ILE A 291 5.90 -12.12 2.88
C ILE A 291 4.84 -11.03 2.67
N ALA A 292 4.70 -10.16 3.66
CA ALA A 292 3.85 -8.98 3.59
C ALA A 292 4.64 -7.75 3.13
N SER A 293 3.98 -6.81 2.45
CA SER A 293 4.59 -5.55 2.01
C SER A 293 3.60 -4.40 1.96
N LEU A 294 4.12 -3.21 2.24
CA LEU A 294 3.50 -1.95 1.83
C LEU A 294 3.67 -1.76 0.32
N THR A 295 2.71 -1.08 -0.31
CA THR A 295 2.83 -0.53 -1.65
C THR A 295 2.58 0.97 -1.61
N TYR A 296 3.13 1.71 -2.54
CA TYR A 296 3.26 3.16 -2.46
C TYR A 296 2.80 3.84 -3.75
N LEU A 297 2.12 4.97 -3.61
CA LEU A 297 1.99 5.96 -4.67
C LEU A 297 3.18 6.92 -4.60
N LEU A 298 3.79 7.18 -5.74
CA LEU A 298 4.89 8.14 -5.91
C LEU A 298 4.31 9.40 -6.53
N VAL A 299 4.31 10.49 -5.77
CA VAL A 299 3.72 11.77 -6.15
C VAL A 299 4.78 12.87 -5.97
N TYR A 300 4.92 13.79 -6.91
CA TYR A 300 5.80 14.94 -6.71
C TYR A 300 5.19 15.95 -5.74
N GLU A 301 6.02 16.56 -4.90
CA GLU A 301 5.63 17.75 -4.11
C GLU A 301 5.26 18.93 -5.01
N ASP A 302 5.91 19.04 -6.16
CA ASP A 302 5.60 20.03 -7.18
C ASP A 302 5.04 19.31 -8.41
N LEU A 303 3.71 19.33 -8.55
CA LEU A 303 3.00 18.63 -9.62
C LEU A 303 3.13 19.30 -11.00
N GLU A 304 3.68 20.49 -11.11
CA GLU A 304 4.07 21.09 -12.42
C GLU A 304 5.02 20.16 -13.20
N LYS A 305 5.77 19.29 -12.48
CA LYS A 305 6.68 18.32 -13.10
C LYS A 305 5.99 17.17 -13.82
N SER A 306 4.72 16.91 -13.54
CA SER A 306 4.05 15.69 -13.97
C SER A 306 2.58 15.85 -14.35
N THR A 307 2.06 17.09 -14.30
CA THR A 307 0.68 17.42 -14.72
C THR A 307 0.71 18.65 -15.63
N ASP A 308 -0.29 18.74 -16.53
CA ASP A 308 -0.38 19.80 -17.54
C ASP A 308 -1.14 21.03 -17.04
N SER A 309 -1.85 20.93 -15.92
CA SER A 309 -2.65 22.03 -15.37
C SER A 309 -2.86 21.91 -13.86
N ILE A 310 -3.23 23.05 -13.24
CA ILE A 310 -3.59 23.07 -11.82
C ILE A 310 -4.86 22.26 -11.52
N GLU A 311 -5.77 22.17 -12.49
CA GLU A 311 -6.98 21.36 -12.39
C GLU A 311 -6.64 19.88 -12.30
N GLU A 312 -5.72 19.40 -13.13
CA GLU A 312 -5.20 18.03 -13.07
C GLU A 312 -4.47 17.79 -11.74
N ALA A 313 -3.61 18.71 -11.32
CA ALA A 313 -2.89 18.61 -10.07
C ALA A 313 -3.84 18.51 -8.86
N ARG A 314 -4.93 19.29 -8.84
CA ARG A 314 -5.99 19.20 -7.81
C ARG A 314 -6.71 17.86 -7.85
N ALA A 315 -7.05 17.37 -9.05
CA ALA A 315 -7.69 16.08 -9.21
C ALA A 315 -6.80 14.93 -8.75
N VAL A 316 -5.48 14.98 -9.02
CA VAL A 316 -4.50 14.00 -8.51
C VAL A 316 -4.48 14.01 -6.98
N VAL A 317 -4.37 15.17 -6.34
CA VAL A 317 -4.34 15.27 -4.87
C VAL A 317 -5.64 14.74 -4.27
N HIS A 318 -6.80 15.06 -4.85
CA HIS A 318 -8.08 14.54 -4.37
C HIS A 318 -8.19 13.02 -4.56
N LEU A 319 -7.84 12.49 -5.73
CA LEU A 319 -7.88 11.06 -6.01
C LEU A 319 -6.98 10.27 -5.06
N VAL A 320 -5.72 10.70 -4.88
CA VAL A 320 -4.77 10.04 -3.98
C VAL A 320 -5.24 10.12 -2.53
N HIS A 321 -5.77 11.26 -2.10
CA HIS A 321 -6.39 11.39 -0.77
C HIS A 321 -7.56 10.40 -0.60
N TRP A 322 -8.44 10.32 -1.58
CA TRP A 322 -9.58 9.39 -1.55
C TRP A 322 -9.09 7.93 -1.50
N MET A 323 -8.07 7.54 -2.27
CA MET A 323 -7.50 6.19 -2.26
C MET A 323 -7.00 5.77 -0.87
N ILE A 324 -6.32 6.68 -0.15
CA ILE A 324 -5.76 6.40 1.18
C ILE A 324 -6.74 6.63 2.33
N THR A 325 -7.96 7.03 2.05
CA THR A 325 -9.05 7.29 3.04
C THR A 325 -10.30 6.50 2.70
N GLU A 326 -11.28 7.11 2.03
CA GLU A 326 -12.58 6.50 1.73
C GLU A 326 -12.44 5.24 0.84
N GLY A 327 -11.48 5.24 -0.08
CA GLY A 327 -11.17 4.11 -0.96
C GLY A 327 -10.72 2.86 -0.22
N GLN A 328 -10.22 3.00 1.01
CA GLN A 328 -9.75 1.88 1.83
C GLN A 328 -10.85 0.88 2.18
N GLN A 329 -12.13 1.29 2.16
CA GLN A 329 -13.27 0.39 2.38
C GLN A 329 -13.35 -0.76 1.37
N TYR A 330 -12.73 -0.61 0.20
CA TYR A 330 -12.75 -1.63 -0.87
C TYR A 330 -11.59 -2.64 -0.75
N SER A 331 -10.55 -2.33 0.02
CA SER A 331 -9.30 -3.10 0.08
C SER A 331 -9.53 -4.55 0.50
N SER A 332 -10.30 -4.79 1.55
CA SER A 332 -10.53 -6.14 2.10
C SER A 332 -11.24 -7.08 1.15
N SER A 333 -12.04 -6.57 0.21
CA SER A 333 -12.75 -7.39 -0.79
C SER A 333 -11.79 -8.08 -1.78
N LEU A 334 -10.58 -7.55 -1.91
CA LEU A 334 -9.50 -8.06 -2.75
C LEU A 334 -8.31 -8.56 -1.93
N LEU A 335 -8.50 -8.82 -0.64
CA LEU A 335 -7.49 -9.34 0.29
C LEU A 335 -6.29 -8.40 0.52
N TYR A 336 -6.45 -7.09 0.29
CA TYR A 336 -5.52 -6.07 0.79
C TYR A 336 -5.94 -5.63 2.19
N VAL A 337 -4.95 -5.45 3.07
CA VAL A 337 -5.19 -4.90 4.40
C VAL A 337 -5.34 -3.38 4.26
N PRO A 338 -6.46 -2.81 4.73
CA PRO A 338 -6.64 -1.37 4.76
C PRO A 338 -5.56 -0.69 5.61
N LEU A 339 -5.15 0.51 5.21
CA LEU A 339 -4.17 1.29 5.96
C LEU A 339 -4.66 1.59 7.37
N HIS A 340 -3.81 1.37 8.36
CA HIS A 340 -4.05 1.92 9.69
C HIS A 340 -4.07 3.46 9.67
N ALA A 341 -4.85 4.08 10.56
CA ALA A 341 -5.04 5.53 10.56
C ALA A 341 -3.72 6.33 10.56
N HIS A 342 -2.73 5.91 11.37
CA HIS A 342 -1.43 6.59 11.45
C HIS A 342 -0.61 6.46 10.14
N VAL A 343 -0.76 5.37 9.39
CA VAL A 343 -0.10 5.20 8.07
C VAL A 343 -0.77 6.08 7.03
N ALA A 344 -2.10 6.14 7.02
CA ALA A 344 -2.86 7.07 6.18
C ALA A 344 -2.52 8.54 6.51
N ASP A 345 -2.25 8.87 7.80
CA ASP A 345 -1.87 10.22 8.21
C ASP A 345 -0.51 10.65 7.64
N ILE A 346 0.43 9.72 7.43
CA ILE A 346 1.69 10.00 6.71
C ILE A 346 1.40 10.47 5.28
N GLY A 347 0.53 9.74 4.57
CA GLY A 347 0.11 10.11 3.21
C GLY A 347 -0.59 11.47 3.16
N LYS A 348 -1.56 11.71 4.06
CA LYS A 348 -2.25 13.00 4.17
C LYS A 348 -1.30 14.16 4.47
N ALA A 349 -0.34 13.94 5.37
CA ALA A 349 0.68 14.95 5.67
C ALA A 349 1.59 15.24 4.46
N GLY A 350 1.91 14.20 3.67
CA GLY A 350 2.61 14.36 2.40
C GLY A 350 1.80 15.18 1.39
N LEU A 351 0.53 14.86 1.19
CA LEU A 351 -0.33 15.57 0.23
C LEU A 351 -0.53 17.05 0.56
N LYS A 352 -0.47 17.45 1.84
CA LYS A 352 -0.52 18.87 2.24
C LYS A 352 0.73 19.67 1.82
N ARG A 353 1.79 19.00 1.38
CA ARG A 353 3.01 19.65 0.86
C ARG A 353 2.95 19.85 -0.65
N VAL A 354 1.97 19.25 -1.31
CA VAL A 354 1.85 19.31 -2.78
C VAL A 354 1.47 20.70 -3.25
N SER A 355 2.21 21.18 -4.24
CA SER A 355 2.06 22.51 -4.86
C SER A 355 1.99 22.40 -6.39
N TYR A 356 1.52 23.47 -7.01
CA TYR A 356 1.58 23.73 -8.44
C TYR A 356 1.93 25.21 -8.65
N GLU A 357 2.94 25.51 -9.46
CA GLU A 357 3.46 26.88 -9.66
C GLU A 357 3.82 27.60 -8.33
N GLY A 358 4.25 26.84 -7.32
CA GLY A 358 4.64 27.34 -6.00
C GLY A 358 3.46 27.61 -5.04
N GLU A 359 2.22 27.39 -5.44
CA GLU A 359 1.03 27.51 -4.58
C GLU A 359 0.60 26.13 -4.07
N LEU A 360 0.33 26.02 -2.77
CA LEU A 360 -0.18 24.77 -2.18
C LEU A 360 -1.57 24.43 -2.75
N ILE A 361 -1.73 23.18 -3.19
CA ILE A 361 -3.01 22.68 -3.73
C ILE A 361 -4.02 22.44 -2.63
N TRP A 362 -3.57 21.86 -1.53
CA TRP A 362 -4.43 21.57 -0.40
C TRP A 362 -4.16 22.54 0.73
N GLU A 363 -4.86 23.68 0.72
CA GLU A 363 -4.89 24.58 1.86
C GLU A 363 -5.94 24.13 2.86
N GLU A 364 -5.54 23.95 4.12
CA GLU A 364 -6.50 23.89 5.22
C GLU A 364 -7.14 25.28 5.36
N LYS A 365 -8.23 25.51 4.63
CA LYS A 365 -9.08 26.66 4.90
C LYS A 365 -9.71 26.44 6.26
N TYR A 366 -9.12 27.03 7.31
CA TYR A 366 -9.74 27.08 8.63
C TYR A 366 -11.10 27.79 8.49
N GLN A 367 -12.14 27.02 8.26
CA GLN A 367 -13.47 27.56 8.37
C GLN A 367 -13.73 27.76 9.86
N ILE A 368 -13.68 29.04 10.30
CA ILE A 368 -14.09 29.35 11.65
C ILE A 368 -15.56 28.91 11.78
N PRO A 369 -15.88 27.89 12.59
CA PRO A 369 -17.23 27.40 12.75
C PRO A 369 -18.20 28.53 13.09
N GLN A 370 -19.44 28.46 12.57
CA GLN A 370 -20.41 29.53 12.75
C GLN A 370 -20.62 29.88 14.23
N TRP A 371 -20.62 28.89 15.12
CA TRP A 371 -20.76 29.11 16.56
C TRP A 371 -19.63 29.96 17.18
N ILE A 372 -18.40 29.87 16.64
CA ILE A 372 -17.28 30.75 17.08
C ILE A 372 -17.53 32.17 16.63
N LYS A 373 -18.03 32.35 15.40
CA LYS A 373 -18.44 33.66 14.88
C LYS A 373 -19.60 34.22 15.68
N ASP A 374 -20.57 33.37 16.03
CA ASP A 374 -21.72 33.76 16.86
C ASP A 374 -21.29 34.15 18.29
N ASN A 375 -20.35 33.42 18.90
CA ASN A 375 -19.81 33.78 20.22
C ASN A 375 -19.07 35.12 20.18
N ALA A 376 -18.27 35.38 19.14
CA ALA A 376 -17.59 36.65 18.96
C ALA A 376 -18.60 37.80 18.76
N LEU A 377 -19.67 37.55 18.00
CA LEU A 377 -20.76 38.52 17.81
C LEU A 377 -21.54 38.78 19.10
N TRP A 378 -21.88 37.73 19.86
CA TRP A 378 -22.61 37.86 21.13
C TRP A 378 -21.77 38.59 22.19
N TRP A 379 -20.46 38.39 22.22
CA TRP A 379 -19.56 39.18 23.05
C TRP A 379 -19.54 40.65 22.62
N ALA A 380 -19.37 40.92 21.34
CA ALA A 380 -19.38 42.29 20.80
C ALA A 380 -20.71 43.04 21.02
N GLU A 381 -21.83 42.33 21.05
CA GLU A 381 -23.15 42.84 21.35
C GLU A 381 -23.48 42.90 22.84
N GLY A 382 -22.57 42.50 23.75
CA GLY A 382 -22.75 42.46 25.19
C GLY A 382 -23.72 41.41 25.70
N LYS A 383 -23.99 40.35 24.88
CA LYS A 383 -24.90 39.25 25.22
C LYS A 383 -24.23 38.17 26.10
N ILE A 384 -22.92 38.09 26.06
CA ILE A 384 -22.10 37.25 26.91
C ILE A 384 -21.01 38.12 27.60
N THR A 385 -20.51 37.65 28.71
CA THR A 385 -19.48 38.40 29.50
C THR A 385 -18.08 38.16 28.89
N ASP A 386 -17.12 39.02 29.27
CA ASP A 386 -15.70 38.81 28.95
C ASP A 386 -15.20 37.45 29.47
N GLU A 387 -15.64 37.05 30.70
CA GLU A 387 -15.28 35.75 31.29
C GLU A 387 -15.80 34.56 30.45
N ASP A 388 -17.03 34.63 29.95
CA ASP A 388 -17.63 33.59 29.11
C ASP A 388 -16.86 33.47 27.78
N TYR A 389 -16.53 34.61 27.16
CA TYR A 389 -15.78 34.64 25.90
C TYR A 389 -14.35 34.11 26.06
N ILE A 390 -13.63 34.54 27.11
CA ILE A 390 -12.27 34.06 27.41
C ILE A 390 -12.28 32.54 27.71
N SER A 391 -13.26 32.06 28.49
CA SER A 391 -13.41 30.62 28.72
C SER A 391 -13.61 29.83 27.47
N GLY A 392 -14.38 30.34 26.50
CA GLY A 392 -14.53 29.77 25.17
C GLY A 392 -13.23 29.71 24.39
N LEU A 393 -12.44 30.79 24.39
CA LEU A 393 -11.12 30.82 23.75
C LEU A 393 -10.12 29.85 24.40
N GLN A 394 -10.08 29.79 25.74
CA GLN A 394 -9.23 28.84 26.48
C GLN A 394 -9.58 27.38 26.15
N TYR A 395 -10.87 27.09 26.03
CA TYR A 395 -11.30 25.76 25.57
C TYR A 395 -10.78 25.44 24.17
N LEU A 396 -10.88 26.37 23.21
CA LEU A 396 -10.38 26.19 21.85
C LEU A 396 -8.87 25.96 21.81
N ILE A 397 -8.12 26.66 22.66
CA ILE A 397 -6.67 26.48 22.81
C ILE A 397 -6.35 25.11 23.42
N SER A 398 -7.09 24.70 24.47
CA SER A 398 -6.89 23.40 25.15
C SER A 398 -7.19 22.21 24.24
N GLN A 399 -8.09 22.38 23.26
CA GLN A 399 -8.42 21.36 22.26
C GLN A 399 -7.53 21.44 21.01
N GLY A 400 -6.52 22.32 20.98
CA GLY A 400 -5.62 22.50 19.84
C GLY A 400 -6.25 23.14 18.60
N ILE A 401 -7.45 23.70 18.75
CA ILE A 401 -8.22 24.36 17.67
C ILE A 401 -7.65 25.75 17.35
N LEU A 402 -7.25 26.45 18.40
CA LEU A 402 -6.51 27.72 18.31
C LEU A 402 -5.08 27.47 18.76
N LYS A 403 -4.10 27.78 17.91
CA LYS A 403 -2.69 27.85 18.28
C LYS A 403 -2.34 29.32 18.53
N VAL A 404 -1.82 29.61 19.71
CA VAL A 404 -1.31 30.93 20.11
C VAL A 404 0.22 30.89 20.05
#